data_adc6773a74db03189b8f6986d542a7c3
#
_entry.id   adc6773a74db03189b8f6986d542a7c3
#
_cell.length_a   1.000
_cell.length_b   1.000
_cell.length_c   1.000
_cell.angle_alpha   90.00
_cell.angle_beta   90.00
_cell.angle_gamma   90.00
#
_symmetry.space_group_name_H-M   'P 1'
#
loop_
_entity.id
_entity.type
_entity.pdbx_description
1 polymer ?
#
loop_
_entity_poly.entity_id
_entity_poly.type
_entity_poly.pdbx_seq_one_letter_code
_entity_poly.pdbx_strand_id
1 'polypeptide(L)'
;MPGEFDHKIESLGGLSNASTGYDDVHYHVLIPPDNFRESLALLTNIVVAPDFNPDEFIKEKGVIIDEIKQQNDQPEEKLFNYFLKRVWLNSSYAKSILGTEQSIRNIEINDLEAFHRKHYNTNKICVAIAGNLSEKVYRDFEKSDLSGINKKQIFKNSNATNLKNNAPLKIRLGREFIKFDNLEFSRIFMAWVIPNLNDQKNIIGLEILASILSVGRNSRLVKILKEDSNLVESV
;
A
#
# COMPACT_ATOMS: atom_id res chain seq x y z
N MET A 1 2.05 -21.31 11.93
CA MET A 1 1.03 -21.80 10.97
C MET A 1 0.45 -20.61 10.22
N PRO A 2 0.05 -20.74 8.94
CA PRO A 2 -0.66 -19.69 8.23
C PRO A 2 -1.88 -19.26 9.04
N GLY A 3 -2.10 -17.94 9.16
CA GLY A 3 -3.22 -17.38 9.93
C GLY A 3 -3.07 -17.44 11.46
N GLU A 4 -1.97 -17.96 11.99
CA GLU A 4 -1.79 -18.04 13.45
C GLU A 4 -1.75 -16.65 14.11
N PHE A 5 -1.16 -15.68 13.44
CA PHE A 5 -1.13 -14.30 13.90
C PHE A 5 -2.54 -13.72 13.98
N ASP A 6 -3.31 -13.83 12.90
CA ASP A 6 -4.67 -13.29 12.82
C ASP A 6 -5.58 -13.96 13.84
N HIS A 7 -5.51 -15.29 13.94
CA HIS A 7 -6.27 -16.05 14.95
C HIS A 7 -5.95 -15.61 16.39
N LYS A 8 -4.66 -15.35 16.69
CA LYS A 8 -4.26 -14.83 18.01
C LYS A 8 -4.81 -13.44 18.26
N ILE A 9 -4.70 -12.53 17.28
CA ILE A 9 -5.26 -11.17 17.39
C ILE A 9 -6.78 -11.22 17.59
N GLU A 10 -7.48 -12.03 16.82
CA GLU A 10 -8.93 -12.24 16.95
C GLU A 10 -9.31 -12.80 18.33
N SER A 11 -8.54 -13.79 18.86
CA SER A 11 -8.77 -14.34 20.20
C SER A 11 -8.59 -13.31 21.32
N LEU A 12 -7.80 -12.27 21.07
CA LEU A 12 -7.65 -11.11 21.95
C LEU A 12 -8.73 -10.03 21.73
N GLY A 13 -9.72 -10.32 20.88
CA GLY A 13 -10.80 -9.38 20.55
C GLY A 13 -10.36 -8.26 19.60
N GLY A 14 -9.31 -8.49 18.81
CA GLY A 14 -8.76 -7.54 17.88
C GLY A 14 -9.05 -7.87 16.42
N LEU A 15 -8.61 -6.95 15.57
CA LEU A 15 -8.59 -7.11 14.11
C LEU A 15 -7.19 -6.72 13.61
N SER A 16 -6.69 -7.45 12.65
CA SER A 16 -5.42 -7.18 11.99
C SER A 16 -5.61 -7.03 10.49
N ASN A 17 -4.75 -6.25 9.88
CA ASN A 17 -4.65 -6.20 8.43
C ASN A 17 -3.26 -5.67 8.02
N ALA A 18 -2.88 -5.95 6.79
CA ALA A 18 -1.67 -5.41 6.17
C ALA A 18 -1.96 -4.99 4.74
N SER A 19 -1.28 -3.97 4.27
CA SER A 19 -1.36 -3.59 2.85
C SER A 19 -0.01 -3.14 2.32
N THR A 20 0.21 -3.39 1.04
CA THR A 20 1.39 -2.98 0.31
C THR A 20 1.01 -1.95 -0.73
N GLY A 21 1.57 -0.75 -0.59
CA GLY A 21 1.48 0.32 -1.58
C GLY A 21 2.72 0.38 -2.48
N TYR A 22 2.81 1.42 -3.30
CA TYR A 22 3.99 1.67 -4.13
C TYR A 22 5.20 2.16 -3.33
N ASP A 23 4.97 2.85 -2.24
CA ASP A 23 6.00 3.53 -1.45
C ASP A 23 6.15 2.97 -0.04
N ASP A 24 5.16 2.26 0.47
CA ASP A 24 5.13 1.74 1.83
C ASP A 24 4.45 0.37 1.94
N VAL A 25 4.74 -0.28 3.04
CA VAL A 25 3.98 -1.44 3.55
C VAL A 25 3.54 -1.08 4.94
N HIS A 26 2.27 -1.21 5.26
CA HIS A 26 1.80 -0.99 6.60
C HIS A 26 1.07 -2.20 7.17
N TYR A 27 1.29 -2.43 8.45
CA TYR A 27 0.64 -3.43 9.28
C TYR A 27 -0.12 -2.70 10.37
N HIS A 28 -1.36 -3.04 10.60
CA HIS A 28 -2.12 -2.46 11.69
C HIS A 28 -2.91 -3.48 12.46
N VAL A 29 -3.09 -3.18 13.74
CA VAL A 29 -3.90 -3.97 14.67
C VAL A 29 -4.80 -3.01 15.43
N LEU A 30 -6.09 -3.30 15.44
CA LEU A 30 -7.07 -2.68 16.32
C LEU A 30 -7.33 -3.66 17.46
N ILE A 31 -7.11 -3.22 18.71
CA ILE A 31 -7.13 -4.12 19.87
C ILE A 31 -7.74 -3.43 21.09
N PRO A 32 -8.48 -4.13 21.97
CA PRO A 32 -8.82 -3.62 23.28
C PRO A 32 -7.58 -3.22 24.08
N PRO A 33 -7.59 -2.09 24.84
CA PRO A 33 -6.41 -1.58 25.52
C PRO A 33 -5.72 -2.57 26.45
N ASP A 34 -6.48 -3.46 27.10
CA ASP A 34 -5.94 -4.44 28.05
C ASP A 34 -5.01 -5.46 27.37
N ASN A 35 -5.23 -5.74 26.09
CA ASN A 35 -4.48 -6.71 25.31
C ASN A 35 -3.37 -6.09 24.45
N PHE A 36 -3.09 -4.77 24.65
CA PHE A 36 -2.09 -4.04 23.87
C PHE A 36 -0.71 -4.69 23.90
N ARG A 37 -0.23 -5.10 25.09
CA ARG A 37 1.11 -5.68 25.24
C ARG A 37 1.29 -6.96 24.42
N GLU A 38 0.29 -7.84 24.46
CA GLU A 38 0.36 -9.12 23.77
C GLU A 38 0.26 -8.91 22.24
N SER A 39 -0.65 -8.06 21.78
CA SER A 39 -0.78 -7.72 20.37
C SER A 39 0.47 -7.03 19.82
N LEU A 40 1.10 -6.15 20.60
CA LEU A 40 2.36 -5.51 20.23
C LEU A 40 3.48 -6.54 20.05
N ALA A 41 3.58 -7.53 20.95
CA ALA A 41 4.58 -8.59 20.84
C ALA A 41 4.36 -9.46 19.59
N LEU A 42 3.11 -9.82 19.30
CA LEU A 42 2.75 -10.56 18.09
C LEU A 42 3.10 -9.78 16.81
N LEU A 43 2.71 -8.49 16.75
CA LEU A 43 3.02 -7.63 15.62
C LEU A 43 4.53 -7.43 15.44
N THR A 44 5.25 -7.25 16.54
CA THR A 44 6.71 -7.12 16.53
C THR A 44 7.37 -8.36 15.93
N ASN A 45 6.93 -9.55 16.33
CA ASN A 45 7.49 -10.80 15.84
C ASN A 45 7.33 -10.95 14.32
N ILE A 46 6.14 -10.70 13.78
CA ILE A 46 5.94 -10.86 12.33
C ILE A 46 6.69 -9.80 11.50
N VAL A 47 6.93 -8.60 12.06
CA VAL A 47 7.60 -7.52 11.33
C VAL A 47 9.12 -7.59 11.47
N VAL A 48 9.63 -7.86 12.68
CA VAL A 48 11.07 -7.76 12.97
C VAL A 48 11.78 -9.10 12.91
N ALA A 49 11.12 -10.17 13.31
CA ALA A 49 11.72 -11.51 13.41
C ALA A 49 10.78 -12.60 12.85
N PRO A 50 10.35 -12.49 11.57
CA PRO A 50 9.50 -13.50 10.98
C PRO A 50 10.24 -14.84 10.85
N ASP A 51 9.51 -15.93 11.00
CA ASP A 51 9.98 -17.26 10.67
C ASP A 51 9.70 -17.55 9.19
N PHE A 52 10.76 -17.74 8.41
CA PHE A 52 10.68 -18.06 6.98
C PHE A 52 10.66 -19.57 6.79
N ASN A 53 9.48 -20.16 6.84
CA ASN A 53 9.30 -21.59 6.60
C ASN A 53 9.30 -21.90 5.10
N PRO A 54 10.15 -22.82 4.59
CA PRO A 54 10.24 -23.15 3.17
C PRO A 54 8.94 -23.69 2.57
N ASP A 55 8.20 -24.51 3.29
CA ASP A 55 6.96 -25.12 2.79
C ASP A 55 5.85 -24.06 2.68
N GLU A 56 5.77 -23.15 3.65
CA GLU A 56 4.83 -22.02 3.61
C GLU A 56 5.21 -21.04 2.50
N PHE A 57 6.49 -20.78 2.29
CA PHE A 57 6.95 -19.94 1.19
C PHE A 57 6.52 -20.48 -0.18
N ILE A 58 6.61 -21.79 -0.40
CA ILE A 58 6.15 -22.41 -1.66
C ILE A 58 4.65 -22.26 -1.84
N LYS A 59 3.86 -22.46 -0.79
CA LYS A 59 2.41 -22.29 -0.83
C LYS A 59 2.02 -20.84 -1.14
N GLU A 60 2.66 -19.90 -0.45
CA GLU A 60 2.40 -18.47 -0.62
C GLU A 60 2.73 -17.97 -2.04
N LYS A 61 3.80 -18.49 -2.66
CA LYS A 61 4.07 -18.22 -4.09
C LYS A 61 2.89 -18.63 -4.98
N GLY A 62 2.25 -19.76 -4.67
CA GLY A 62 1.06 -20.21 -5.38
C GLY A 62 -0.11 -19.22 -5.21
N VAL A 63 -0.37 -18.79 -4.00
CA VAL A 63 -1.43 -17.81 -3.67
C VAL A 63 -1.21 -16.50 -4.43
N ILE A 64 0.01 -15.95 -4.38
CA ILE A 64 0.33 -14.69 -5.10
C ILE A 64 0.19 -14.86 -6.63
N ILE A 65 0.57 -16.00 -7.18
CA ILE A 65 0.38 -16.27 -8.62
C ILE A 65 -1.10 -16.30 -8.98
N ASP A 66 -1.94 -16.90 -8.14
CA ASP A 66 -3.37 -16.94 -8.38
C ASP A 66 -4.01 -15.55 -8.22
N GLU A 67 -3.53 -14.74 -7.27
CA GLU A 67 -3.91 -13.32 -7.14
C GLU A 67 -3.54 -12.51 -8.41
N ILE A 68 -2.34 -12.71 -8.96
CA ILE A 68 -1.93 -12.08 -10.23
C ILE A 68 -2.87 -12.47 -11.37
N LYS A 69 -3.26 -13.74 -11.47
CA LYS A 69 -4.21 -14.19 -12.49
C LYS A 69 -5.58 -13.55 -12.30
N GLN A 70 -6.11 -13.57 -11.06
CA GLN A 70 -7.37 -12.94 -10.74
C GLN A 70 -7.38 -11.44 -11.07
N GLN A 71 -6.31 -10.72 -10.73
CA GLN A 71 -6.16 -9.31 -11.10
C GLN A 71 -6.14 -9.10 -12.62
N ASN A 72 -5.46 -9.99 -13.36
CA ASN A 72 -5.43 -9.93 -14.82
C ASN A 72 -6.78 -10.30 -15.48
N ASP A 73 -7.63 -11.03 -14.79
CA ASP A 73 -8.98 -11.37 -15.26
C ASP A 73 -9.99 -10.25 -14.98
N GLN A 74 -9.66 -9.32 -14.07
CA GLN A 74 -10.46 -8.13 -13.79
C GLN A 74 -10.15 -7.03 -14.81
N PRO A 75 -11.10 -6.65 -15.68
CA PRO A 75 -10.82 -5.71 -16.77
C PRO A 75 -10.39 -4.32 -16.28
N GLU A 76 -10.92 -3.87 -15.15
CA GLU A 76 -10.61 -2.56 -14.56
C GLU A 76 -9.17 -2.51 -14.04
N GLU A 77 -8.74 -3.52 -13.30
CA GLU A 77 -7.37 -3.64 -12.80
C GLU A 77 -6.36 -3.76 -13.95
N LYS A 78 -6.69 -4.57 -14.93
CA LYS A 78 -5.89 -4.71 -16.15
C LYS A 78 -5.72 -3.39 -16.88
N LEU A 79 -6.81 -2.64 -17.03
CA LEU A 79 -6.79 -1.33 -17.67
C LEU A 79 -6.00 -0.32 -16.85
N PHE A 80 -6.16 -0.30 -15.52
CA PHE A 80 -5.43 0.57 -14.63
C PHE A 80 -3.92 0.29 -14.65
N ASN A 81 -3.51 -0.97 -14.56
CA ASN A 81 -2.11 -1.37 -14.68
C ASN A 81 -1.51 -0.99 -16.05
N TYR A 82 -2.28 -1.18 -17.12
CA TYR A 82 -1.87 -0.75 -18.46
C TYR A 82 -1.69 0.78 -18.50
N PHE A 83 -2.63 1.52 -17.95
CA PHE A 83 -2.59 2.97 -17.89
C PHE A 83 -1.33 3.46 -17.13
N LEU A 84 -1.05 2.94 -15.95
CA LEU A 84 0.15 3.29 -15.19
C LEU A 84 1.44 3.00 -15.96
N LYS A 85 1.53 1.83 -16.60
CA LYS A 85 2.66 1.44 -17.42
C LYS A 85 2.89 2.37 -18.62
N ARG A 86 1.82 2.97 -19.14
CA ARG A 86 1.89 3.91 -20.27
C ARG A 86 2.21 5.33 -19.83
N VAL A 87 1.71 5.75 -18.69
CA VAL A 87 1.94 7.10 -18.15
C VAL A 87 3.36 7.23 -17.63
N TRP A 88 3.82 6.27 -16.82
CA TRP A 88 5.13 6.29 -16.18
C TRP A 88 6.18 5.60 -17.05
N LEU A 89 7.13 6.37 -17.63
CA LEU A 89 8.10 5.81 -18.57
C LEU A 89 9.36 5.22 -17.91
N ASN A 90 9.73 5.72 -16.73
CA ASN A 90 10.97 5.34 -16.04
C ASN A 90 10.82 5.29 -14.50
N SER A 91 9.63 5.00 -14.01
CA SER A 91 9.33 4.94 -12.58
C SER A 91 8.95 3.53 -12.16
N SER A 92 9.16 3.22 -10.87
CA SER A 92 8.63 2.02 -10.23
C SER A 92 7.10 1.95 -10.30
N TYR A 93 6.42 3.09 -10.35
CA TYR A 93 4.95 3.17 -10.50
C TYR A 93 4.42 2.57 -11.83
N ALA A 94 5.28 2.34 -12.81
CA ALA A 94 4.93 1.61 -14.04
C ALA A 94 4.85 0.09 -13.84
N LYS A 95 5.29 -0.42 -12.70
CA LYS A 95 5.33 -1.87 -12.42
C LYS A 95 4.13 -2.25 -11.55
N SER A 96 3.60 -3.44 -11.76
CA SER A 96 2.61 -4.00 -10.83
C SER A 96 3.23 -4.21 -9.44
N ILE A 97 2.47 -3.93 -8.39
CA ILE A 97 2.86 -4.19 -6.99
C ILE A 97 3.09 -5.69 -6.77
N LEU A 98 2.24 -6.54 -7.32
CA LEU A 98 2.38 -8.00 -7.25
C LEU A 98 3.53 -8.54 -8.11
N GLY A 99 4.08 -7.72 -9.00
CA GLY A 99 5.08 -8.18 -9.97
C GLY A 99 4.45 -8.95 -11.13
N THR A 100 5.14 -10.00 -11.57
CA THR A 100 4.70 -10.88 -12.63
C THR A 100 4.80 -12.34 -12.18
N GLU A 101 4.01 -13.24 -12.77
CA GLU A 101 4.08 -14.67 -12.49
C GLU A 101 5.53 -15.20 -12.61
N GLN A 102 6.25 -14.78 -13.66
CA GLN A 102 7.65 -15.17 -13.84
C GLN A 102 8.55 -14.65 -12.72
N SER A 103 8.36 -13.40 -12.26
CA SER A 103 9.17 -12.85 -11.16
C SER A 103 8.91 -13.61 -9.86
N ILE A 104 7.66 -13.95 -9.55
CA ILE A 104 7.30 -14.71 -8.35
C ILE A 104 7.90 -16.13 -8.40
N ARG A 105 7.83 -16.79 -9.56
CA ARG A 105 8.44 -18.13 -9.72
C ARG A 105 9.94 -18.14 -9.48
N ASN A 106 10.62 -17.06 -9.84
CA ASN A 106 12.09 -16.94 -9.74
C ASN A 106 12.58 -16.52 -8.35
N ILE A 107 11.74 -15.98 -7.48
CA ILE A 107 12.15 -15.58 -6.12
C ILE A 107 12.47 -16.86 -5.32
N GLU A 108 13.60 -16.85 -4.63
CA GLU A 108 14.01 -17.88 -3.68
C GLU A 108 13.83 -17.39 -2.24
N ILE A 109 13.76 -18.33 -1.29
CA ILE A 109 13.60 -18.00 0.14
C ILE A 109 14.76 -17.12 0.65
N ASN A 110 15.98 -17.38 0.18
CA ASN A 110 17.15 -16.58 0.51
C ASN A 110 17.03 -15.12 0.04
N ASP A 111 16.35 -14.88 -1.08
CA ASP A 111 16.07 -13.50 -1.57
C ASP A 111 15.13 -12.78 -0.62
N LEU A 112 14.09 -13.48 -0.14
CA LEU A 112 13.13 -12.95 0.82
C LEU A 112 13.81 -12.58 2.14
N GLU A 113 14.63 -13.47 2.69
CA GLU A 113 15.41 -13.22 3.90
C GLU A 113 16.39 -12.04 3.73
N ALA A 114 17.10 -11.99 2.61
CA ALA A 114 18.03 -10.91 2.32
C ALA A 114 17.29 -9.56 2.18
N PHE A 115 16.14 -9.56 1.52
CA PHE A 115 15.28 -8.39 1.40
C PHE A 115 14.79 -7.93 2.77
N HIS A 116 14.29 -8.84 3.59
CA HIS A 116 13.81 -8.53 4.94
C HIS A 116 14.93 -7.90 5.78
N ARG A 117 16.10 -8.54 5.91
CA ARG A 117 17.24 -8.01 6.65
C ARG A 117 17.67 -6.62 6.19
N LYS A 118 17.56 -6.33 4.88
CA LYS A 118 17.96 -5.04 4.31
C LYS A 118 16.92 -3.94 4.55
N HIS A 119 15.64 -4.26 4.52
CA HIS A 119 14.57 -3.27 4.48
C HIS A 119 13.77 -3.17 5.78
N TYR A 120 13.62 -4.27 6.52
CA TYR A 120 12.84 -4.35 7.75
C TYR A 120 13.74 -4.11 8.98
N ASN A 121 14.34 -2.95 9.04
CA ASN A 121 15.17 -2.55 10.18
C ASN A 121 14.59 -1.29 10.84
N THR A 122 14.90 -1.10 12.13
CA THR A 122 14.33 -0.05 12.96
C THR A 122 14.53 1.37 12.43
N ASN A 123 15.53 1.60 11.57
CA ASN A 123 15.77 2.90 10.97
C ASN A 123 14.80 3.24 9.82
N LYS A 124 14.03 2.27 9.34
CA LYS A 124 13.07 2.43 8.22
C LYS A 124 11.63 2.18 8.64
N ILE A 125 11.40 1.87 9.90
CA ILE A 125 10.07 1.60 10.45
C ILE A 125 9.56 2.85 11.16
N CYS A 126 8.31 3.19 10.94
CA CYS A 126 7.56 4.17 11.71
C CYS A 126 6.46 3.45 12.48
N VAL A 127 6.36 3.69 13.77
CA VAL A 127 5.30 3.13 14.61
C VAL A 127 4.37 4.25 15.05
N ALA A 128 3.08 4.09 14.80
CA ALA A 128 2.03 4.99 15.28
C ALA A 128 1.09 4.21 16.20
N ILE A 129 0.81 4.78 17.37
CA ILE A 129 -0.13 4.22 18.33
C ILE A 129 -1.16 5.29 18.64
N ALA A 130 -2.44 4.97 18.43
CA ALA A 130 -3.55 5.89 18.66
C ALA A 130 -4.60 5.22 19.56
N GLY A 131 -5.20 6.01 20.46
CA GLY A 131 -6.22 5.55 21.37
C GLY A 131 -6.09 6.14 22.76
N ASN A 132 -6.65 5.48 23.78
CA ASN A 132 -6.49 5.87 25.18
C ASN A 132 -5.11 5.43 25.69
N LEU A 133 -4.10 6.27 25.46
CA LEU A 133 -2.70 5.97 25.77
C LEU A 133 -2.40 6.23 27.26
N SER A 134 -2.36 5.17 28.04
CA SER A 134 -1.92 5.21 29.44
C SER A 134 -0.38 5.12 29.54
N GLU A 135 0.19 5.48 30.69
CA GLU A 135 1.63 5.26 30.96
C GLU A 135 2.04 3.77 30.81
N LYS A 136 1.12 2.84 31.03
CA LYS A 136 1.36 1.42 30.83
C LYS A 136 1.67 1.12 29.37
N VAL A 137 0.90 1.69 28.44
CA VAL A 137 1.11 1.54 26.99
C VAL A 137 2.50 2.02 26.58
N TYR A 138 2.93 3.20 27.08
CA TYR A 138 4.27 3.72 26.82
C TYR A 138 5.36 2.80 27.34
N ARG A 139 5.22 2.29 28.58
CA ARG A 139 6.19 1.35 29.14
C ARG A 139 6.25 0.03 28.41
N ASP A 140 5.12 -0.49 27.96
CA ASP A 140 5.07 -1.73 27.19
C ASP A 140 5.70 -1.55 25.81
N PHE A 141 5.48 -0.41 25.17
CA PHE A 141 6.15 -0.07 23.91
C PHE A 141 7.67 0.08 24.09
N GLU A 142 8.12 0.78 25.14
CA GLU A 142 9.55 0.97 25.43
C GLU A 142 10.31 -0.34 25.66
N LYS A 143 9.63 -1.40 26.07
CA LYS A 143 10.19 -2.75 26.28
C LYS A 143 10.13 -3.62 25.04
N SER A 144 9.47 -3.19 23.99
CA SER A 144 9.37 -3.94 22.74
C SER A 144 10.62 -3.71 21.86
N ASP A 145 10.92 -4.66 20.98
CA ASP A 145 12.04 -4.54 20.03
C ASP A 145 11.82 -3.40 19.03
N LEU A 146 10.57 -2.97 18.82
CA LEU A 146 10.24 -1.79 18.03
C LEU A 146 10.69 -0.48 18.67
N SER A 147 10.93 -0.45 19.99
CA SER A 147 11.41 0.74 20.71
C SER A 147 12.86 1.12 20.37
N GLY A 148 13.64 0.19 19.79
CA GLY A 148 14.98 0.45 19.27
C GLY A 148 15.03 1.44 18.12
N ILE A 149 13.87 1.89 17.63
CA ILE A 149 13.71 3.04 16.74
C ILE A 149 14.26 4.28 17.46
N ASN A 150 15.41 4.75 17.01
CA ASN A 150 16.21 5.73 17.70
C ASN A 150 15.45 7.06 17.85
N LYS A 151 14.97 7.38 19.06
CA LYS A 151 14.22 8.62 19.38
C LYS A 151 14.93 9.90 18.90
N LYS A 152 16.25 9.86 18.69
CA LYS A 152 17.05 10.99 18.15
C LYS A 152 16.90 11.20 16.63
N GLN A 153 16.37 10.24 15.88
CA GLN A 153 16.18 10.38 14.44
C GLN A 153 14.78 10.85 14.05
N ILE A 154 13.79 10.77 14.94
CA ILE A 154 12.39 11.14 14.66
C ILE A 154 12.25 12.63 14.29
N PHE A 155 13.15 13.50 14.72
CA PHE A 155 13.07 14.96 14.47
C PHE A 155 14.33 15.60 13.89
N LYS A 156 15.39 14.84 13.63
CA LYS A 156 16.51 15.36 12.84
C LYS A 156 16.24 15.08 11.39
N ASN A 157 15.65 16.09 10.78
CA ASN A 157 15.63 16.26 9.33
C ASN A 157 15.62 14.91 8.64
N SER A 158 14.43 14.47 8.25
CA SER A 158 14.32 13.85 6.95
C SER A 158 14.87 14.87 5.92
N ASN A 159 16.18 15.11 5.99
CA ASN A 159 16.90 15.39 4.78
C ASN A 159 16.49 14.20 3.94
N ALA A 160 15.48 14.43 3.13
CA ALA A 160 15.07 13.54 2.08
C ALA A 160 16.38 12.98 1.55
N THR A 161 16.63 11.73 1.93
CA THR A 161 17.84 11.03 1.55
C THR A 161 18.01 11.36 0.10
N ASN A 162 19.05 12.05 -0.24
CA ASN A 162 19.42 12.55 -1.54
C ASN A 162 18.71 11.80 -2.68
N LEU A 163 17.48 12.18 -2.96
CA LEU A 163 16.79 11.88 -4.23
C LEU A 163 17.52 12.58 -5.39
N LYS A 164 18.75 13.10 -5.11
CA LYS A 164 19.61 13.80 -6.08
C LYS A 164 20.01 12.96 -7.27
N ASN A 165 19.73 11.67 -7.27
CA ASN A 165 20.03 10.79 -8.41
C ASN A 165 18.77 10.24 -9.11
N ASN A 166 17.59 10.67 -8.75
CA ASN A 166 16.43 10.31 -9.55
C ASN A 166 16.40 11.18 -10.78
N ALA A 167 16.67 10.59 -11.93
CA ALA A 167 16.36 11.22 -13.21
C ALA A 167 14.91 11.76 -13.13
N PRO A 168 14.65 12.96 -13.69
CA PRO A 168 13.33 13.54 -13.63
C PRO A 168 12.31 12.52 -14.13
N LEU A 169 11.21 12.37 -13.40
CA LEU A 169 10.14 11.44 -13.77
C LEU A 169 9.69 11.78 -15.19
N LYS A 170 9.78 10.81 -16.07
CA LYS A 170 9.30 10.93 -17.44
C LYS A 170 7.87 10.40 -17.51
N ILE A 171 6.98 11.26 -17.94
CA ILE A 171 5.58 10.94 -18.19
C ILE A 171 5.26 11.06 -19.65
N ARG A 172 4.41 10.18 -20.13
CA ARG A 172 3.87 10.26 -21.48
C ARG A 172 2.56 11.03 -21.44
N LEU A 173 2.51 12.12 -22.18
CA LEU A 173 1.29 12.88 -22.42
C LEU A 173 0.60 12.37 -23.70
N GLY A 174 -0.71 12.50 -23.77
CA GLY A 174 -1.48 12.18 -24.97
C GLY A 174 -2.76 11.41 -24.65
N ARG A 175 -3.35 10.87 -25.70
CA ARG A 175 -4.56 10.03 -25.67
C ARG A 175 -4.25 8.69 -26.31
N GLU A 176 -4.73 7.61 -25.74
CA GLU A 176 -4.61 6.27 -26.29
C GLU A 176 -5.96 5.55 -26.20
N PHE A 177 -6.30 4.80 -27.22
CA PHE A 177 -7.47 3.92 -27.26
C PHE A 177 -6.99 2.48 -27.25
N ILE A 178 -7.60 1.68 -26.38
CA ILE A 178 -7.28 0.27 -26.25
C ILE A 178 -8.58 -0.50 -26.36
N LYS A 179 -8.56 -1.57 -27.12
CA LYS A 179 -9.69 -2.49 -27.22
C LYS A 179 -9.40 -3.71 -26.33
N PHE A 180 -10.32 -4.01 -25.45
CA PHE A 180 -10.38 -5.27 -24.70
C PHE A 180 -11.66 -5.99 -25.11
N ASP A 181 -11.54 -7.25 -25.51
CA ASP A 181 -12.67 -8.01 -26.04
C ASP A 181 -13.73 -8.38 -24.98
N ASN A 182 -13.34 -8.32 -23.68
CA ASN A 182 -14.19 -8.74 -22.57
C ASN A 182 -14.74 -7.57 -21.73
N LEU A 183 -14.75 -6.33 -22.26
CA LEU A 183 -15.33 -5.18 -21.59
C LEU A 183 -16.75 -4.92 -22.09
N GLU A 184 -17.72 -4.99 -21.19
CA GLU A 184 -19.11 -4.63 -21.51
C GLU A 184 -19.31 -3.14 -21.72
N PHE A 185 -18.56 -2.32 -20.97
CA PHE A 185 -18.67 -0.86 -21.01
C PHE A 185 -17.35 -0.19 -21.32
N SER A 186 -17.42 0.94 -22.00
CA SER A 186 -16.25 1.80 -22.20
C SER A 186 -15.78 2.40 -20.88
N ARG A 187 -14.47 2.47 -20.68
CA ARG A 187 -13.82 3.09 -19.50
C ARG A 187 -12.93 4.22 -19.95
N ILE A 188 -12.92 5.31 -19.20
CA ILE A 188 -12.05 6.46 -19.45
C ILE A 188 -11.21 6.69 -18.19
N PHE A 189 -9.89 6.55 -18.32
CA PHE A 189 -8.95 6.96 -17.29
C PHE A 189 -8.26 8.27 -17.72
N MET A 190 -8.27 9.24 -16.84
CA MET A 190 -7.61 10.53 -17.06
C MET A 190 -6.70 10.83 -15.89
N ALA A 191 -5.48 11.31 -16.18
CA ALA A 191 -4.52 11.73 -15.15
C ALA A 191 -3.89 13.06 -15.48
N TRP A 192 -3.60 13.81 -14.44
CA TRP A 192 -2.86 15.05 -14.48
C TRP A 192 -1.66 14.96 -13.55
N VAL A 193 -0.57 15.60 -13.96
CA VAL A 193 0.59 15.76 -13.07
C VAL A 193 0.26 16.80 -12.03
N ILE A 194 0.48 16.45 -10.80
CA ILE A 194 0.27 17.33 -9.65
C ILE A 194 1.59 17.50 -8.87
N PRO A 195 1.71 18.52 -8.01
CA PRO A 195 2.84 18.65 -7.10
C PRO A 195 3.01 17.39 -6.22
N ASN A 196 4.21 17.19 -5.70
CA ASN A 196 4.48 16.09 -4.78
C ASN A 196 3.84 16.35 -3.40
N LEU A 197 3.77 15.31 -2.56
CA LEU A 197 3.15 15.36 -1.24
C LEU A 197 3.78 16.36 -0.26
N ASN A 198 4.99 16.87 -0.53
CA ASN A 198 5.60 17.90 0.30
C ASN A 198 4.92 19.28 0.14
N ASP A 199 4.21 19.50 -0.96
CA ASP A 199 3.40 20.69 -1.19
C ASP A 199 1.97 20.50 -0.66
N GLN A 200 1.85 20.38 0.67
CA GLN A 200 0.60 20.06 1.35
C GLN A 200 -0.56 21.00 0.99
N LYS A 201 -0.27 22.31 0.83
CA LYS A 201 -1.31 23.29 0.51
C LYS A 201 -1.97 22.98 -0.84
N ASN A 202 -1.18 22.70 -1.86
CA ASN A 202 -1.69 22.40 -3.18
C ASN A 202 -2.33 21.00 -3.23
N ILE A 203 -1.79 20.02 -2.50
CA ILE A 203 -2.38 18.68 -2.40
C ILE A 203 -3.78 18.75 -1.76
N ILE A 204 -3.94 19.42 -0.61
CA ILE A 204 -5.25 19.59 0.03
C ILE A 204 -6.23 20.31 -0.91
N GLY A 205 -5.77 21.33 -1.63
CA GLY A 205 -6.59 22.01 -2.63
C GLY A 205 -7.07 21.08 -3.75
N LEU A 206 -6.21 20.17 -4.21
CA LEU A 206 -6.55 19.18 -5.24
C LEU A 206 -7.49 18.08 -4.71
N GLU A 207 -7.34 17.66 -3.45
CA GLU A 207 -8.27 16.73 -2.81
C GLU A 207 -9.69 17.33 -2.69
N ILE A 208 -9.77 18.60 -2.30
CA ILE A 208 -11.04 19.33 -2.28
C ILE A 208 -11.63 19.43 -3.70
N LEU A 209 -10.81 19.75 -4.70
CA LEU A 209 -11.26 19.79 -6.09
C LEU A 209 -11.75 18.43 -6.56
N ALA A 210 -11.03 17.35 -6.29
CA ALA A 210 -11.46 15.99 -6.62
C ALA A 210 -12.81 15.65 -5.97
N SER A 211 -12.97 16.01 -4.69
CA SER A 211 -14.23 15.82 -3.98
C SER A 211 -15.40 16.59 -4.60
N ILE A 212 -15.19 17.85 -4.99
CA ILE A 212 -16.22 18.66 -5.68
C ILE A 212 -16.60 18.03 -7.03
N LEU A 213 -15.64 17.41 -7.71
CA LEU A 213 -15.87 16.80 -9.02
C LEU A 213 -16.58 15.45 -8.93
N SER A 214 -16.19 14.57 -8.00
CA SER A 214 -16.57 13.15 -8.07
C SER A 214 -17.18 12.55 -6.80
N VAL A 215 -17.10 13.22 -5.63
CA VAL A 215 -17.56 12.61 -4.38
C VAL A 215 -19.01 13.01 -4.06
N GLY A 216 -19.87 11.99 -4.05
CA GLY A 216 -21.28 12.15 -3.71
C GLY A 216 -22.16 12.56 -4.89
N ARG A 217 -23.48 12.32 -4.71
CA ARG A 217 -24.49 12.46 -5.77
C ARG A 217 -24.61 13.88 -6.36
N ASN A 218 -24.30 14.89 -5.57
CA ASN A 218 -24.35 16.30 -5.99
C ASN A 218 -23.03 16.84 -6.53
N SER A 219 -21.98 16.02 -6.61
CA SER A 219 -20.72 16.42 -7.23
C SER A 219 -20.89 16.72 -8.72
N ARG A 220 -20.07 17.60 -9.26
CA ARG A 220 -20.30 18.15 -10.60
C ARG A 220 -20.35 17.10 -11.70
N LEU A 221 -19.39 16.16 -11.72
CA LEU A 221 -19.35 15.13 -12.75
C LEU A 221 -20.47 14.11 -12.57
N VAL A 222 -20.73 13.66 -11.33
CA VAL A 222 -21.80 12.70 -11.06
C VAL A 222 -23.14 13.33 -11.43
N LYS A 223 -23.43 14.57 -10.99
CA LYS A 223 -24.69 15.25 -11.31
C LYS A 223 -24.87 15.39 -12.82
N ILE A 224 -23.90 15.97 -13.53
CA ILE A 224 -24.03 16.28 -14.97
C ILE A 224 -24.04 15.02 -15.80
N LEU A 225 -23.07 14.11 -15.60
CA LEU A 225 -22.87 12.97 -16.50
C LEU A 225 -23.81 11.80 -16.18
N LYS A 226 -24.05 11.53 -14.91
CA LYS A 226 -24.86 10.39 -14.47
C LYS A 226 -26.33 10.81 -14.26
N GLU A 227 -26.60 11.79 -13.37
CA GLU A 227 -27.95 12.07 -12.94
C GLU A 227 -28.76 12.85 -13.99
N ASP A 228 -28.17 13.92 -14.58
CA ASP A 228 -28.89 14.80 -15.50
C ASP A 228 -28.85 14.26 -16.95
N SER A 229 -27.73 13.71 -17.39
CA SER A 229 -27.51 13.32 -18.79
C SER A 229 -27.58 11.81 -19.03
N ASN A 230 -27.49 10.98 -18.00
CA ASN A 230 -27.45 9.51 -18.08
C ASN A 230 -26.44 8.98 -19.11
N LEU A 231 -25.27 9.64 -19.21
CA LEU A 231 -24.21 9.30 -20.14
C LEU A 231 -23.24 8.26 -19.61
N VAL A 232 -23.16 8.13 -18.28
CA VAL A 232 -22.24 7.21 -17.60
C VAL A 232 -22.94 6.49 -16.47
N GLU A 233 -22.49 5.28 -16.18
CA GLU A 233 -22.98 4.49 -15.06
C GLU A 233 -22.32 4.93 -13.74
N SER A 234 -21.05 5.29 -13.79
CA SER A 234 -20.27 5.75 -12.64
C SER A 234 -19.23 6.80 -13.03
N VAL A 235 -18.80 7.56 -12.05
CA VAL A 235 -17.70 8.54 -12.13
C VAL A 235 -16.73 8.23 -10.99
#